data_f9793dc55b57ed4bbc34abeec89ba901
#
_entry.id   f9793dc55b57ed4bbc34abeec89ba901
#
_cell.length_a   1.000
_cell.length_b   1.000
_cell.length_c   1.000
_cell.angle_alpha   90.00
_cell.angle_beta   90.00
_cell.angle_gamma   90.00
#
_symmetry.space_group_name_H-M   'P 1'
#
loop_
_entity.id
_entity.type
_entity.pdbx_description
1 polymer ?
#
loop_
_entity_poly.entity_id
_entity_poly.type
_entity_poly.pdbx_seq_one_letter_code
_entity_poly.pdbx_strand_id
1 'polypeptide(L)'
;MNALRELIKENLLLEKRIAQIVHEIQTQFNFEVSRTTHSSDRSTRPELKDSYNQREITNLEVKEFVALFVREIAERIVYREINDGDAFVIKSNKWELALPIIPTHNGGSSWTLLFSTAFRESEGNPFRVGKNQLVLWR
;
A
#
# COMPACT_ATOMS: atom_id res chain seq x y z
N MET A 1 -9.85 36.78 24.99
CA MET A 1 -8.49 36.22 25.07
C MET A 1 -8.46 34.80 25.56
N ASN A 2 -9.22 34.45 26.60
CA ASN A 2 -9.31 33.05 27.08
C ASN A 2 -9.92 32.13 26.07
N ALA A 3 -10.89 32.57 25.26
CA ALA A 3 -11.54 31.77 24.24
C ALA A 3 -10.55 31.31 23.15
N LEU A 4 -9.62 32.17 22.75
CA LEU A 4 -8.60 31.82 21.74
C LEU A 4 -7.61 30.79 22.29
N ARG A 5 -7.20 30.93 23.54
CA ARG A 5 -6.31 29.93 24.19
C ARG A 5 -6.97 28.59 24.35
N GLU A 6 -8.25 28.58 24.70
CA GLU A 6 -9.02 27.34 24.81
C GLU A 6 -9.16 26.65 23.45
N LEU A 7 -9.43 27.44 22.40
CA LEU A 7 -9.53 26.91 21.04
C LEU A 7 -8.20 26.27 20.57
N ILE A 8 -7.07 26.92 20.86
CA ILE A 8 -5.75 26.39 20.56
C ILE A 8 -5.49 25.08 21.32
N LYS A 9 -5.84 25.02 22.60
CA LYS A 9 -5.72 23.85 23.44
C LYS A 9 -6.57 22.70 22.92
N GLU A 10 -7.80 22.97 22.51
CA GLU A 10 -8.70 21.98 21.93
C GLU A 10 -8.16 21.43 20.63
N ASN A 11 -7.60 22.26 19.76
CA ASN A 11 -6.99 21.85 18.52
C ASN A 11 -5.75 20.98 18.76
N LEU A 12 -4.93 21.33 19.73
CA LEU A 12 -3.75 20.53 20.10
C LEU A 12 -4.16 19.18 20.67
N LEU A 13 -5.20 19.13 21.49
CA LEU A 13 -5.73 17.89 22.03
C LEU A 13 -6.31 17.01 20.93
N LEU A 14 -6.99 17.62 19.97
CA LEU A 14 -7.54 16.90 18.82
C LEU A 14 -6.43 16.31 17.96
N GLU A 15 -5.38 17.07 17.67
CA GLU A 15 -4.21 16.56 16.93
C GLU A 15 -3.55 15.40 17.65
N LYS A 16 -3.37 15.49 18.97
CA LYS A 16 -2.82 14.39 19.77
C LYS A 16 -3.71 13.15 19.73
N ARG A 17 -5.02 13.35 19.79
CA ARG A 17 -5.98 12.26 19.69
C ARG A 17 -5.92 11.57 18.35
N ILE A 18 -5.86 12.33 17.27
CA ILE A 18 -5.74 11.79 15.91
C ILE A 18 -4.44 10.99 15.79
N ALA A 19 -3.32 11.52 16.26
CA ALA A 19 -2.04 10.86 16.25
C ALA A 19 -2.07 9.54 17.04
N GLN A 20 -2.73 9.53 18.19
CA GLN A 20 -2.90 8.35 19.03
C GLN A 20 -3.78 7.29 18.33
N ILE A 21 -4.88 7.71 17.72
CA ILE A 21 -5.77 6.83 16.96
C ILE A 21 -5.02 6.20 15.80
N VAL A 22 -4.25 6.98 15.07
CA VAL A 22 -3.42 6.48 13.96
C VAL A 22 -2.41 5.46 14.45
N HIS A 23 -1.74 5.75 15.59
CA HIS A 23 -0.79 4.82 16.19
C HIS A 23 -1.47 3.52 16.62
N GLU A 24 -2.63 3.58 17.26
CA GLU A 24 -3.42 2.42 17.66
C GLU A 24 -3.83 1.60 16.45
N ILE A 25 -4.27 2.25 15.38
CA ILE A 25 -4.64 1.58 14.13
C ILE A 25 -3.43 0.81 13.57
N GLN A 26 -2.27 1.44 13.52
CA GLN A 26 -1.05 0.80 13.04
C GLN A 26 -0.65 -0.42 13.85
N THR A 27 -0.79 -0.36 15.19
CA THR A 27 -0.43 -1.45 16.08
C THR A 27 -1.48 -2.56 16.10
N GLN A 28 -2.75 -2.24 15.80
CA GLN A 28 -3.84 -3.20 15.78
C GLN A 28 -3.92 -4.00 14.47
N PHE A 29 -3.43 -3.44 13.37
CA PHE A 29 -3.47 -4.13 12.09
C PHE A 29 -2.29 -5.07 11.95
N ASN A 30 -2.60 -6.29 11.52
CA ASN A 30 -1.60 -7.29 11.17
C ASN A 30 -1.69 -7.55 9.67
N PHE A 31 -0.64 -7.15 8.95
CA PHE A 31 -0.58 -7.31 7.50
C PHE A 31 0.40 -8.41 7.12
N GLU A 32 -0.06 -9.34 6.32
CA GLU A 32 0.77 -10.33 5.67
C GLU A 32 0.82 -10.02 4.17
N VAL A 33 2.00 -10.05 3.58
CA VAL A 33 2.20 -9.84 2.15
C VAL A 33 2.43 -11.19 1.51
N SER A 34 1.60 -11.54 0.52
CA SER A 34 1.69 -12.84 -0.13
C SER A 34 1.61 -12.69 -1.65
N ARG A 35 2.44 -13.48 -2.34
CA ARG A 35 2.46 -13.54 -3.80
C ARG A 35 1.58 -14.69 -4.27
N THR A 36 0.77 -14.43 -5.30
CA THR A 36 -0.05 -15.49 -5.90
C THR A 36 0.83 -16.43 -6.75
N THR A 37 0.42 -17.69 -6.90
CA THR A 37 1.14 -18.70 -7.70
C THR A 37 1.32 -18.24 -9.15
N HIS A 38 0.31 -17.61 -9.72
CA HIS A 38 0.35 -17.09 -11.08
C HIS A 38 1.46 -16.04 -11.27
N SER A 39 1.69 -15.20 -10.28
CA SER A 39 2.76 -14.19 -10.30
C SER A 39 4.15 -14.85 -10.30
N SER A 40 4.33 -15.89 -9.52
CA SER A 40 5.60 -16.63 -9.47
C SER A 40 5.96 -17.18 -10.85
N ASP A 41 5.00 -17.77 -11.55
CA ASP A 41 5.19 -18.29 -12.90
C ASP A 41 5.60 -17.17 -13.86
N ARG A 42 4.93 -16.03 -13.80
CA ARG A 42 5.26 -14.88 -14.66
C ARG A 42 6.64 -14.34 -14.41
N SER A 43 7.06 -14.23 -13.16
CA SER A 43 8.37 -13.68 -12.82
C SER A 43 9.53 -14.58 -13.23
N THR A 44 9.26 -15.87 -13.48
CA THR A 44 10.27 -16.84 -13.94
C THR A 44 10.31 -17.01 -15.45
N ARG A 45 9.38 -16.41 -16.19
CA ARG A 45 9.35 -16.52 -17.66
C ARG A 45 10.39 -15.59 -18.30
N PRO A 46 11.39 -16.15 -19.03
CA PRO A 46 12.42 -15.32 -19.65
C PRO A 46 11.88 -14.31 -20.68
N GLU A 47 10.88 -14.69 -21.45
CA GLU A 47 10.28 -13.82 -22.47
C GLU A 47 9.66 -12.55 -21.88
N LEU A 48 9.12 -12.62 -20.68
CA LEU A 48 8.56 -11.45 -20.01
C LEU A 48 9.65 -10.51 -19.47
N LYS A 49 10.75 -11.09 -19.00
CA LYS A 49 11.92 -10.31 -18.56
C LYS A 49 12.53 -9.55 -19.73
N ASP A 50 12.72 -10.23 -20.86
CA ASP A 50 13.29 -9.63 -22.07
C ASP A 50 12.38 -8.55 -22.64
N SER A 51 11.07 -8.80 -22.69
CA SER A 51 10.09 -7.86 -23.26
C SER A 51 10.05 -6.52 -22.53
N TYR A 52 10.24 -6.51 -21.22
CA TYR A 52 10.18 -5.32 -20.40
C TYR A 52 11.55 -4.82 -19.97
N ASN A 53 12.61 -5.57 -20.27
CA ASN A 53 13.99 -5.24 -19.88
C ASN A 53 14.08 -4.83 -18.40
N GLN A 54 13.38 -5.59 -17.54
CA GLN A 54 13.25 -5.26 -16.13
C GLN A 54 14.15 -6.14 -15.27
N ARG A 55 14.76 -5.51 -14.26
CA ARG A 55 15.49 -6.22 -13.21
C ARG A 55 14.49 -7.06 -12.41
N GLU A 56 14.91 -8.25 -12.00
CA GLU A 56 14.10 -9.12 -11.15
C GLU A 56 13.69 -8.41 -9.86
N ILE A 57 12.42 -8.56 -9.49
CA ILE A 57 11.88 -8.01 -8.25
C ILE A 57 11.72 -9.15 -7.26
N THR A 58 12.50 -9.11 -6.19
CA THR A 58 12.48 -10.15 -5.16
C THR A 58 11.30 -9.98 -4.21
N ASN A 59 10.91 -11.06 -3.54
CA ASN A 59 9.85 -10.99 -2.51
C ASN A 59 10.26 -10.08 -1.35
N LEU A 60 11.55 -10.05 -1.01
CA LEU A 60 12.06 -9.15 0.02
C LEU A 60 11.89 -7.69 -0.38
N GLU A 61 12.21 -7.35 -1.61
CA GLU A 61 12.03 -6.00 -2.15
C GLU A 61 10.56 -5.58 -2.08
N VAL A 62 9.64 -6.48 -2.45
CA VAL A 62 8.20 -6.23 -2.38
C VAL A 62 7.76 -5.99 -0.93
N LYS A 63 8.20 -6.81 0.01
CA LYS A 63 7.85 -6.65 1.43
C LYS A 63 8.35 -5.34 2.00
N GLU A 64 9.58 -4.95 1.69
CA GLU A 64 10.14 -3.66 2.10
C GLU A 64 9.36 -2.50 1.49
N PHE A 65 8.98 -2.62 0.22
CA PHE A 65 8.19 -1.61 -0.47
C PHE A 65 6.80 -1.45 0.16
N VAL A 66 6.10 -2.54 0.40
CA VAL A 66 4.78 -2.52 1.05
C VAL A 66 4.87 -1.92 2.46
N ALA A 67 5.95 -2.20 3.18
CA ALA A 67 6.15 -1.68 4.53
C ALA A 67 6.13 -0.15 4.59
N LEU A 68 6.54 0.53 3.51
CA LEU A 68 6.49 2.00 3.43
C LEU A 68 5.05 2.54 3.43
N PHE A 69 4.08 1.72 3.01
CA PHE A 69 2.69 2.13 2.84
C PHE A 69 1.76 1.62 3.94
N VAL A 70 2.26 0.86 4.91
CA VAL A 70 1.42 0.22 5.94
C VAL A 70 0.53 1.22 6.66
N ARG A 71 1.06 2.39 6.98
CA ARG A 71 0.30 3.45 7.64
C ARG A 71 -0.87 3.95 6.76
N GLU A 72 -0.59 4.27 5.51
CA GLU A 72 -1.59 4.75 4.56
C GLU A 72 -2.63 3.68 4.28
N ILE A 73 -2.20 2.43 4.14
CA ILE A 73 -3.11 1.30 3.92
C ILE A 73 -4.06 1.16 5.12
N ALA A 74 -3.54 1.19 6.34
CA ALA A 74 -4.36 1.09 7.55
C ALA A 74 -5.37 2.24 7.65
N GLU A 75 -4.94 3.47 7.38
CA GLU A 75 -5.84 4.63 7.37
C GLU A 75 -6.95 4.48 6.35
N ARG A 76 -6.63 4.03 5.14
CA ARG A 76 -7.61 3.83 4.06
C ARG A 76 -8.60 2.72 4.35
N ILE A 77 -8.17 1.68 5.06
CA ILE A 77 -9.08 0.63 5.54
C ILE A 77 -10.09 1.21 6.52
N VAL A 78 -9.63 1.99 7.48
CA VAL A 78 -10.51 2.62 8.48
C VAL A 78 -11.53 3.55 7.84
N TYR A 79 -11.10 4.33 6.84
CA TYR A 79 -12.01 5.23 6.10
C TYR A 79 -12.82 4.52 5.02
N ARG A 80 -12.72 3.19 4.92
CA ARG A 80 -13.45 2.36 3.96
C ARG A 80 -13.14 2.70 2.50
N GLU A 81 -11.97 3.21 2.24
CA GLU A 81 -11.47 3.44 0.88
C GLU A 81 -10.77 2.19 0.34
N ILE A 82 -10.23 1.35 1.23
CA ILE A 82 -9.73 0.02 0.91
C ILE A 82 -10.67 -0.99 1.53
N ASN A 83 -11.24 -1.87 0.71
CA ASN A 83 -12.21 -2.87 1.13
C ASN A 83 -11.75 -4.26 0.72
N ASP A 84 -12.25 -5.28 1.42
CA ASP A 84 -11.95 -6.68 1.14
C ASP A 84 -12.24 -7.02 -0.33
N GLY A 85 -11.24 -7.53 -1.03
CA GLY A 85 -11.34 -7.94 -2.42
C GLY A 85 -11.20 -6.83 -3.46
N ASP A 86 -11.18 -5.55 -3.06
CA ASP A 86 -11.08 -4.43 -3.99
C ASP A 86 -9.63 -4.03 -4.20
N ALA A 87 -9.12 -4.28 -5.40
CA ALA A 87 -7.74 -4.00 -5.74
C ALA A 87 -7.40 -2.51 -5.66
N PHE A 88 -6.20 -2.22 -5.16
CA PHE A 88 -5.61 -0.88 -5.20
C PHE A 88 -4.15 -0.97 -5.63
N VAL A 89 -3.53 0.15 -5.93
CA VAL A 89 -2.14 0.18 -6.40
C VAL A 89 -1.30 1.06 -5.48
N ILE A 90 -0.11 0.58 -5.14
CA ILE A 90 0.92 1.40 -4.49
C ILE A 90 2.04 1.67 -5.50
N LYS A 91 2.51 2.92 -5.55
CA LYS A 91 3.52 3.37 -6.51
C LYS A 91 4.57 4.24 -5.84
N SER A 92 5.80 4.14 -6.32
CA SER A 92 6.87 5.06 -5.93
C SER A 92 7.80 5.30 -7.11
N ASN A 93 8.00 6.57 -7.45
CA ASN A 93 8.98 6.95 -8.46
C ASN A 93 10.41 6.70 -7.97
N LYS A 94 10.65 6.90 -6.68
CA LYS A 94 11.96 6.67 -6.07
C LYS A 94 12.40 5.21 -6.16
N TRP A 95 11.46 4.28 -5.93
CA TRP A 95 11.72 2.85 -6.02
C TRP A 95 11.54 2.31 -7.42
N GLU A 96 10.95 3.10 -8.31
CA GLU A 96 10.58 2.67 -9.66
C GLU A 96 9.71 1.42 -9.66
N LEU A 97 8.80 1.35 -8.69
CA LEU A 97 7.92 0.20 -8.50
C LEU A 97 6.45 0.62 -8.52
N ALA A 98 5.63 -0.24 -9.12
CA ALA A 98 4.19 -0.21 -9.04
C ALA A 98 3.70 -1.60 -8.66
N LEU A 99 2.86 -1.69 -7.65
CA LEU A 99 2.38 -2.96 -7.12
C LEU A 99 0.86 -2.93 -6.96
N PRO A 100 0.12 -3.63 -7.84
CA PRO A 100 -1.30 -3.86 -7.62
C PRO A 100 -1.50 -4.87 -6.50
N ILE A 101 -2.39 -4.54 -5.56
CA ILE A 101 -2.65 -5.34 -4.37
C ILE A 101 -4.14 -5.65 -4.28
N ILE A 102 -4.47 -6.89 -3.96
CA ILE A 102 -5.83 -7.29 -3.59
C ILE A 102 -5.84 -7.51 -2.08
N PRO A 103 -6.50 -6.62 -1.30
CA PRO A 103 -6.58 -6.80 0.13
C PRO A 103 -7.59 -7.89 0.46
N THR A 104 -7.21 -8.81 1.33
CA THR A 104 -8.06 -9.88 1.80
C THR A 104 -8.20 -9.80 3.30
N HIS A 105 -9.41 -9.61 3.79
CA HIS A 105 -9.69 -9.55 5.22
C HIS A 105 -9.80 -10.95 5.80
N ASN A 106 -8.94 -11.25 6.78
CA ASN A 106 -8.87 -12.58 7.40
C ASN A 106 -9.67 -12.67 8.71
N GLY A 107 -10.34 -11.59 9.08
CA GLY A 107 -11.06 -11.46 10.35
C GLY A 107 -10.37 -10.52 11.33
N GLY A 108 -11.14 -9.76 12.11
CA GLY A 108 -10.60 -8.78 13.05
C GLY A 108 -9.70 -7.76 12.38
N SER A 109 -8.47 -7.63 12.86
CA SER A 109 -7.47 -6.71 12.34
C SER A 109 -6.45 -7.36 11.41
N SER A 110 -6.65 -8.63 11.05
CA SER A 110 -5.73 -9.38 10.18
C SER A 110 -6.10 -9.23 8.71
N TRP A 111 -5.14 -8.84 7.90
CA TRP A 111 -5.30 -8.67 6.45
C TRP A 111 -4.14 -9.31 5.71
N THR A 112 -4.45 -9.95 4.59
CA THR A 112 -3.44 -10.41 3.65
C THR A 112 -3.45 -9.48 2.44
N LEU A 113 -2.29 -8.94 2.10
CA LEU A 113 -2.10 -8.10 0.93
C LEU A 113 -1.54 -8.99 -0.19
N LEU A 114 -2.45 -9.42 -1.08
CA LEU A 114 -2.09 -10.31 -2.19
C LEU A 114 -1.64 -9.51 -3.40
N PHE A 115 -0.53 -9.90 -4.00
CA PHE A 115 -0.11 -9.31 -5.26
C PHE A 115 0.15 -10.41 -6.29
N SER A 116 -0.21 -10.12 -7.54
CA SER A 116 0.03 -11.05 -8.64
C SER A 116 1.29 -10.71 -9.41
N THR A 117 1.53 -9.42 -9.66
CA THR A 117 2.66 -8.96 -10.46
C THR A 117 3.19 -7.67 -9.88
N ALA A 118 4.51 -7.60 -9.70
CA ALA A 118 5.19 -6.36 -9.38
C ALA A 118 5.79 -5.80 -10.67
N PHE A 119 5.67 -4.48 -10.87
CA PHE A 119 6.16 -3.82 -12.08
C PHE A 119 7.28 -2.86 -11.75
N ARG A 120 8.36 -2.93 -12.55
CA ARG A 120 9.43 -1.94 -12.52
C ARG A 120 9.04 -0.81 -13.48
N GLU A 121 8.74 0.38 -12.96
CA GLU A 121 8.31 1.51 -13.76
C GLU A 121 9.50 2.33 -14.24
N SER A 122 9.44 2.79 -15.49
CA SER A 122 10.40 3.73 -16.08
C SER A 122 9.67 4.70 -17.01
N GLU A 123 10.35 5.75 -17.46
CA GLU A 123 9.77 6.71 -18.41
C GLU A 123 9.26 6.04 -19.69
N GLY A 124 9.98 5.01 -20.16
CA GLY A 124 9.59 4.26 -21.36
C GLY A 124 8.56 3.17 -21.11
N ASN A 125 8.25 2.87 -19.85
CA ASN A 125 7.34 1.78 -19.49
C ASN A 125 6.56 2.10 -18.22
N PRO A 126 5.64 3.09 -18.26
CA PRO A 126 4.83 3.42 -17.10
C PRO A 126 3.75 2.37 -16.85
N PHE A 127 3.47 2.13 -15.57
CA PHE A 127 2.35 1.27 -15.17
C PHE A 127 1.04 2.04 -15.35
N ARG A 128 0.10 1.44 -16.09
CA ARG A 128 -1.23 2.02 -16.32
C ARG A 128 -2.21 1.56 -15.26
N VAL A 129 -2.75 2.53 -14.52
CA VAL A 129 -3.75 2.28 -13.49
C VAL A 129 -5.14 2.23 -14.12
N GLY A 130 -5.98 1.30 -13.64
CA GLY A 130 -7.36 1.21 -14.07
C GLY A 130 -8.16 2.46 -13.68
N LYS A 131 -9.23 2.72 -14.44
CA LYS A 131 -10.15 3.83 -14.17
C LYS A 131 -10.79 3.63 -12.80
N ASN A 132 -10.83 4.69 -11.97
CA ASN A 132 -11.42 4.68 -10.63
C ASN A 132 -10.68 3.79 -9.61
N GLN A 133 -9.47 3.38 -9.91
CA GLN A 133 -8.67 2.60 -9.00
C GLN A 133 -7.91 3.51 -8.04
N LEU A 134 -7.95 3.18 -6.74
CA LEU A 134 -7.18 3.91 -5.73
C LEU A 134 -5.69 3.69 -5.94
N VAL A 135 -4.92 4.78 -5.92
CA VAL A 135 -3.45 4.73 -6.03
C VAL A 135 -2.86 5.46 -4.84
N LEU A 136 -2.01 4.77 -4.09
CA LEU A 136 -1.23 5.36 -3.02
C LEU A 136 0.18 5.64 -3.53
N TRP A 137 0.67 6.86 -3.32
CA TRP A 137 1.96 7.33 -3.83
C TRP A 137 2.95 7.59 -2.70
N ARG A 138 4.19 7.26 -2.98
CA ARG A 138 5.33 7.69 -2.18
C ARG A 138 6.51 8.14 -3.02
#